data_3a52428efd93a6910721dd5a3ac51baa
#
_entry.id   3a52428efd93a6910721dd5a3ac51baa
#
_cell.length_a   1.000
_cell.length_b   1.000
_cell.length_c   1.000
_cell.angle_alpha   90.00
_cell.angle_beta   90.00
_cell.angle_gamma   90.00
#
_symmetry.space_group_name_H-M   'P 1'
#
loop_
_entity.id
_entity.type
_entity.pdbx_description
1 polymer ?
#
loop_
_entity_poly.entity_id
_entity_poly.type
_entity_poly.pdbx_seq_one_letter_code
_entity_poly.pdbx_strand_id
1 'polypeptide(L)'
;MRDISFEEVRLDDVNLRRSDGERVVFDGVNLQRGDLHAARLSSARFFGCNLRGVDVSEADLRGARFHGSDLSELKGGEYLRDIMIDSVQVLPLALQVFAGLNIRIEDDREMDCPE
;
A
#
# COMPACT_ATOMS: atom_id res chain seq x y z
N MET A 1 3.85 -14.26 -12.60
CA MET A 1 4.76 -14.65 -11.51
C MET A 1 4.07 -15.67 -10.62
N ARG A 2 4.80 -16.68 -10.20
CA ARG A 2 4.22 -17.72 -9.40
C ARG A 2 5.27 -18.28 -8.45
N ASP A 3 4.96 -18.35 -7.14
CA ASP A 3 5.86 -18.87 -6.13
C ASP A 3 7.23 -18.20 -6.15
N ILE A 4 7.23 -16.88 -6.24
CA ILE A 4 8.47 -16.11 -6.30
C ILE A 4 8.66 -15.36 -4.99
N SER A 5 9.91 -15.35 -4.51
CA SER A 5 10.26 -14.65 -3.30
C SER A 5 11.41 -13.69 -3.59
N PHE A 6 11.23 -12.43 -3.22
CA PHE A 6 12.30 -11.43 -3.30
C PHE A 6 12.73 -11.09 -1.88
N GLU A 7 14.02 -11.21 -1.59
CA GLU A 7 14.51 -10.93 -0.26
C GLU A 7 15.61 -9.89 -0.32
N GLU A 8 15.39 -8.79 0.40
CA GLU A 8 16.40 -7.74 0.57
C GLU A 8 16.97 -7.22 -0.75
N VAL A 9 16.11 -7.05 -1.73
CA VAL A 9 16.48 -6.58 -3.05
C VAL A 9 16.03 -5.14 -3.20
N ARG A 10 16.72 -4.38 -4.03
CA ARG A 10 16.30 -3.01 -4.35
C ARG A 10 15.57 -3.01 -5.66
N LEU A 11 14.30 -2.63 -5.61
CA LEU A 11 13.45 -2.53 -6.79
C LEU A 11 12.78 -1.15 -6.85
N ASP A 12 13.48 -0.13 -6.37
CA ASP A 12 12.90 1.22 -6.40
C ASP A 12 12.64 1.63 -7.84
N ASP A 13 11.56 2.35 -8.04
CA ASP A 13 11.07 2.79 -9.35
C ASP A 13 10.75 1.64 -10.29
N VAL A 14 10.51 0.42 -9.77
CA VAL A 14 10.21 -0.72 -10.61
C VAL A 14 8.83 -0.56 -11.25
N ASN A 15 8.70 -1.05 -12.47
CA ASN A 15 7.43 -1.02 -13.19
C ASN A 15 6.81 -2.41 -13.16
N LEU A 16 5.78 -2.57 -12.35
CA LEU A 16 5.03 -3.81 -12.25
C LEU A 16 3.56 -3.61 -12.61
N ARG A 17 3.28 -2.61 -13.45
CA ARG A 17 1.91 -2.32 -13.88
C ARG A 17 1.30 -3.56 -14.53
N ARG A 18 0.07 -3.87 -14.10
CA ARG A 18 -0.72 -4.96 -14.67
C ARG A 18 -0.07 -6.33 -14.55
N SER A 19 0.92 -6.45 -13.67
CA SER A 19 1.54 -7.75 -13.44
C SER A 19 0.57 -8.69 -12.76
N ASP A 20 0.74 -9.97 -13.01
CA ASP A 20 -0.02 -11.03 -12.36
C ASP A 20 0.92 -11.86 -11.51
N GLY A 21 0.50 -12.21 -10.33
CA GLY A 21 1.34 -13.05 -9.48
C GLY A 21 0.53 -13.87 -8.50
N GLU A 22 0.97 -15.09 -8.26
CA GLU A 22 0.44 -15.97 -7.23
C GLU A 22 1.55 -16.31 -6.26
N ARG A 23 1.24 -16.23 -4.97
CA ARG A 23 2.18 -16.59 -3.92
C ARG A 23 3.52 -15.85 -4.05
N VAL A 24 3.43 -14.54 -4.21
CA VAL A 24 4.61 -13.70 -4.34
C VAL A 24 4.92 -13.11 -2.97
N VAL A 25 6.19 -13.16 -2.58
CA VAL A 25 6.62 -12.66 -1.30
C VAL A 25 7.71 -11.61 -1.52
N PHE A 26 7.57 -10.48 -0.86
CA PHE A 26 8.59 -9.43 -0.83
C PHE A 26 9.00 -9.25 0.62
N ASP A 27 10.23 -9.61 0.96
CA ASP A 27 10.72 -9.55 2.33
C ASP A 27 11.91 -8.60 2.39
N GLY A 28 11.74 -7.46 3.08
CA GLY A 28 12.81 -6.48 3.19
C GLY A 28 13.17 -5.81 1.87
N VAL A 29 12.25 -5.74 0.94
CA VAL A 29 12.50 -5.24 -0.40
C VAL A 29 12.21 -3.74 -0.45
N ASN A 30 13.04 -3.00 -1.17
CA ASN A 30 12.80 -1.59 -1.40
C ASN A 30 12.05 -1.44 -2.72
N LEU A 31 10.75 -1.08 -2.61
CA LEU A 31 9.89 -0.84 -3.76
C LEU A 31 9.53 0.64 -3.88
N GLN A 32 10.32 1.51 -3.27
CA GLN A 32 10.01 2.94 -3.22
C GLN A 32 9.70 3.49 -4.61
N ARG A 33 8.60 4.20 -4.72
CA ARG A 33 8.13 4.81 -5.95
C ARG A 33 7.84 3.79 -7.07
N GLY A 34 7.65 2.52 -6.71
CA GLY A 34 7.30 1.52 -7.70
C GLY A 34 5.90 1.72 -8.26
N ASP A 35 5.62 1.10 -9.38
CA ASP A 35 4.33 1.23 -10.05
C ASP A 35 3.63 -0.12 -10.06
N LEU A 36 2.59 -0.24 -9.22
CA LEU A 36 1.78 -1.45 -9.15
C LEU A 36 0.37 -1.19 -9.68
N HIS A 37 0.22 -0.17 -10.54
CA HIS A 37 -1.09 0.18 -11.06
C HIS A 37 -1.72 -1.02 -11.77
N ALA A 38 -2.93 -1.37 -11.37
CA ALA A 38 -3.70 -2.47 -11.95
C ALA A 38 -3.01 -3.83 -11.84
N ALA A 39 -2.01 -3.96 -10.99
CA ALA A 39 -1.37 -5.25 -10.75
C ALA A 39 -2.33 -6.18 -10.02
N ARG A 40 -2.24 -7.46 -10.30
CA ARG A 40 -3.05 -8.47 -9.61
C ARG A 40 -2.11 -9.38 -8.83
N LEU A 41 -1.97 -9.05 -7.55
CA LEU A 41 -1.07 -9.75 -6.65
C LEU A 41 -1.82 -10.13 -5.38
N SER A 42 -2.99 -10.73 -5.54
CA SER A 42 -3.79 -11.11 -4.38
C SER A 42 -3.00 -12.07 -3.50
N SER A 43 -3.16 -11.88 -2.20
CA SER A 43 -2.47 -12.67 -1.17
C SER A 43 -0.94 -12.53 -1.19
N ALA A 44 -0.41 -11.50 -1.85
CA ALA A 44 1.03 -11.23 -1.80
C ALA A 44 1.42 -10.82 -0.39
N ARG A 45 2.68 -11.03 -0.06
CA ARG A 45 3.20 -10.68 1.26
C ARG A 45 4.31 -9.65 1.10
N PHE A 46 4.10 -8.51 1.76
CA PHE A 46 5.08 -7.42 1.77
C PHE A 46 5.52 -7.21 3.21
N PHE A 47 6.57 -7.88 3.62
CA PHE A 47 7.03 -7.81 5.00
C PHE A 47 8.28 -6.94 5.11
N GLY A 48 8.19 -5.90 5.94
CA GLY A 48 9.35 -5.03 6.17
C GLY A 48 9.83 -4.31 4.93
N CYS A 49 8.94 -4.05 3.98
CA CYS A 49 9.31 -3.42 2.72
C CYS A 49 9.18 -1.91 2.80
N ASN A 50 9.91 -1.21 1.94
CA ASN A 50 9.73 0.21 1.76
C ASN A 50 8.82 0.42 0.56
N LEU A 51 7.56 0.79 0.83
CA LEU A 51 6.56 1.02 -0.20
C LEU A 51 6.22 2.50 -0.36
N ARG A 52 7.12 3.36 0.10
CA ARG A 52 6.86 4.79 0.06
C ARG A 52 6.69 5.26 -1.38
N GLY A 53 5.59 5.96 -1.63
CA GLY A 53 5.31 6.51 -2.95
C GLY A 53 4.89 5.51 -4.00
N VAL A 54 4.62 4.26 -3.61
CA VAL A 54 4.17 3.24 -4.55
C VAL A 54 2.77 3.54 -5.03
N ASP A 55 2.52 3.32 -6.32
CA ASP A 55 1.20 3.52 -6.91
C ASP A 55 0.45 2.19 -6.90
N VAL A 56 -0.61 2.11 -6.10
CA VAL A 56 -1.44 0.91 -6.02
C VAL A 56 -2.83 1.14 -6.61
N SER A 57 -2.97 2.17 -7.44
CA SER A 57 -4.27 2.48 -8.05
C SER A 57 -4.78 1.28 -8.84
N GLU A 58 -6.05 0.94 -8.62
CA GLU A 58 -6.74 -0.14 -9.31
C GLU A 58 -6.06 -1.50 -9.17
N ALA A 59 -5.14 -1.65 -8.23
CA ALA A 59 -4.49 -2.93 -8.00
C ALA A 59 -5.41 -3.86 -7.21
N ASP A 60 -5.32 -5.14 -7.50
CA ASP A 60 -6.03 -6.15 -6.74
C ASP A 60 -5.03 -6.79 -5.77
N LEU A 61 -5.07 -6.31 -4.54
CA LEU A 61 -4.18 -6.79 -3.50
C LEU A 61 -4.96 -7.47 -2.38
N ARG A 62 -6.13 -8.02 -2.69
CA ARG A 62 -6.96 -8.65 -1.66
C ARG A 62 -6.22 -9.80 -1.01
N GLY A 63 -6.28 -9.85 0.30
CA GLY A 63 -5.58 -10.87 1.07
C GLY A 63 -4.11 -10.61 1.26
N ALA A 64 -3.58 -9.49 0.73
CA ALA A 64 -2.17 -9.16 0.89
C ALA A 64 -1.87 -8.73 2.32
N ARG A 65 -0.64 -8.96 2.75
CA ARG A 65 -0.18 -8.61 4.09
C ARG A 65 0.96 -7.63 3.98
N PHE A 66 0.88 -6.56 4.77
CA PHE A 66 1.87 -5.47 4.69
C PHE A 66 2.61 -5.23 6.00
N HIS A 67 2.68 -6.22 6.87
CA HIS A 67 3.24 -6.04 8.20
C HIS A 67 4.66 -5.49 8.16
N GLY A 68 4.90 -4.46 8.97
CA GLY A 68 6.22 -3.87 9.08
C GLY A 68 6.69 -3.04 7.90
N SER A 69 5.84 -2.86 6.89
CA SER A 69 6.21 -2.11 5.70
C SER A 69 5.87 -0.62 5.86
N ASP A 70 6.65 0.23 5.18
CA ASP A 70 6.41 1.66 5.17
C ASP A 70 5.39 1.97 4.09
N LEU A 71 4.19 2.36 4.50
CA LEU A 71 3.08 2.64 3.60
C LEU A 71 2.84 4.13 3.41
N SER A 72 3.82 4.97 3.72
CA SER A 72 3.64 6.40 3.58
C SER A 72 3.63 6.83 2.12
N GLU A 73 2.87 7.88 1.85
CA GLU A 73 2.79 8.51 0.53
C GLU A 73 2.35 7.55 -0.58
N LEU A 74 1.57 6.52 -0.24
CA LEU A 74 1.00 5.66 -1.26
C LEU A 74 0.09 6.45 -2.19
N LYS A 75 0.10 6.11 -3.46
CA LYS A 75 -0.84 6.64 -4.43
C LYS A 75 -1.92 5.61 -4.67
N GLY A 76 -3.16 6.03 -4.56
CA GLY A 76 -4.28 5.12 -4.80
C GLY A 76 -4.62 4.24 -3.62
N GLY A 77 -4.27 4.66 -2.40
CA GLY A 77 -4.59 3.85 -1.23
C GLY A 77 -6.06 3.58 -1.06
N GLU A 78 -6.92 4.42 -1.62
CA GLU A 78 -8.35 4.24 -1.53
C GLU A 78 -8.83 3.02 -2.33
N TYR A 79 -7.99 2.45 -3.17
CA TYR A 79 -8.32 1.24 -3.92
C TYR A 79 -8.03 -0.05 -3.15
N LEU A 80 -7.35 0.06 -2.00
CA LEU A 80 -7.00 -1.14 -1.24
C LEU A 80 -8.24 -1.75 -0.60
N ARG A 81 -8.36 -3.07 -0.69
CA ARG A 81 -9.49 -3.82 -0.15
C ARG A 81 -8.97 -5.11 0.47
N ASP A 82 -9.54 -5.48 1.61
CA ASP A 82 -9.31 -6.79 2.24
C ASP A 82 -7.83 -7.09 2.44
N ILE A 83 -7.05 -6.09 2.84
CA ILE A 83 -5.64 -6.27 3.14
C ILE A 83 -5.45 -6.39 4.65
N MET A 84 -4.27 -6.85 5.06
CA MET A 84 -3.92 -6.96 6.47
C MET A 84 -2.72 -6.10 6.77
N ILE A 85 -2.81 -5.31 7.85
CA ILE A 85 -1.73 -4.44 8.29
C ILE A 85 -1.55 -4.64 9.79
N ASP A 86 -0.44 -4.11 10.33
CA ASP A 86 -0.25 -4.13 11.78
C ASP A 86 -0.73 -2.80 12.37
N SER A 87 -0.77 -2.72 13.70
CA SER A 87 -1.36 -1.56 14.38
C SER A 87 -0.55 -0.28 14.15
N VAL A 88 0.73 -0.39 13.91
CA VAL A 88 1.56 0.79 13.67
C VAL A 88 1.22 1.45 12.35
N GLN A 89 0.71 0.68 11.40
CA GLN A 89 0.40 1.17 10.07
C GLN A 89 -0.97 1.82 9.95
N VAL A 90 -1.79 1.76 10.99
CA VAL A 90 -3.18 2.21 10.90
C VAL A 90 -3.27 3.69 10.52
N LEU A 91 -2.60 4.55 11.28
CA LEU A 91 -2.73 5.98 11.04
C LEU A 91 -2.11 6.43 9.73
N PRO A 92 -0.88 6.04 9.39
CA PRO A 92 -0.32 6.44 8.10
C PRO A 92 -1.18 6.00 6.91
N LEU A 93 -1.71 4.78 6.96
CA LEU A 93 -2.51 4.30 5.85
C LEU A 93 -3.85 5.02 5.81
N ALA A 94 -4.47 5.26 6.96
CA ALA A 94 -5.74 5.97 7.00
C ALA A 94 -5.62 7.35 6.39
N LEU A 95 -4.52 8.04 6.67
CA LEU A 95 -4.32 9.38 6.10
C LEU A 95 -4.22 9.33 4.57
N GLN A 96 -3.58 8.30 4.03
CA GLN A 96 -3.48 8.16 2.59
C GLN A 96 -4.84 7.87 1.96
N VAL A 97 -5.61 7.00 2.57
CA VAL A 97 -6.94 6.65 2.06
C VAL A 97 -7.86 7.87 2.15
N PHE A 98 -7.84 8.59 3.27
CA PHE A 98 -8.67 9.77 3.44
C PHE A 98 -8.31 10.84 2.42
N ALA A 99 -7.04 11.03 2.13
CA ALA A 99 -6.62 12.01 1.14
C ALA A 99 -7.16 11.65 -0.24
N GLY A 100 -7.12 10.37 -0.59
CA GLY A 100 -7.63 9.91 -1.88
C GLY A 100 -9.13 10.08 -2.01
N LEU A 101 -9.85 10.03 -0.88
CA LEU A 101 -11.30 10.22 -0.84
C LEU A 101 -11.70 11.66 -0.53
N ASN A 102 -10.71 12.56 -0.48
CA ASN A 102 -10.94 13.96 -0.17
C ASN A 102 -11.59 14.16 1.19
N ILE A 103 -11.23 13.34 2.14
CA ILE A 103 -11.70 13.46 3.51
C ILE A 103 -10.63 14.18 4.32
N ARG A 104 -11.03 15.24 5.00
CA ARG A 104 -10.11 16.03 5.81
C ARG A 104 -10.34 15.75 7.28
N ILE A 105 -9.25 15.81 8.03
CA ILE A 105 -9.32 15.65 9.47
C ILE A 105 -9.14 17.02 10.07
N GLU A 106 -10.17 17.52 10.73
CA GLU A 106 -10.12 18.84 11.37
C GLU A 106 -10.50 18.68 12.83
N ASP A 107 -9.61 19.10 13.70
CA ASP A 107 -9.82 18.96 15.12
C ASP A 107 -10.55 20.14 15.73
N ASP A 108 -10.54 21.29 15.06
CA ASP A 108 -11.15 22.48 15.60
C ASP A 108 -12.62 22.51 15.27
N ARG A 109 -13.41 21.93 16.11
CA ARG A 109 -14.84 21.81 15.84
C ARG A 109 -15.60 23.11 16.02
N GLU A 110 -14.97 24.11 16.60
CA GLU A 110 -15.66 25.39 16.73
C GLU A 110 -15.93 26.03 15.41
N MET A 111 -15.13 25.68 14.45
CA MET A 111 -15.29 26.26 13.13
C MET A 111 -16.54 25.74 12.45
N ASP A 112 -16.95 24.55 12.78
CA ASP A 112 -18.09 23.97 12.11
C ASP A 112 -19.13 23.57 13.03
N CYS A 113 -19.04 23.78 14.24
CA CYS A 113 -19.98 23.30 15.13
C CYS A 113 -21.12 24.16 15.20
N PRO A 114 -22.12 23.82 14.67
CA PRO A 114 -23.29 24.51 14.85
C PRO A 114 -23.85 24.01 16.04
N GLU A 115 -23.68 23.19 16.60
CA GLU A 115 -24.26 22.71 17.63
C GLU A 115 -25.03 22.81 18.05
#